data_250599cb450cbddfaf88c1cb010d812a
#
_entry.id   250599cb450cbddfaf88c1cb010d812a
#
_cell.length_a   1.000
_cell.length_b   1.000
_cell.length_c   1.000
_cell.angle_alpha   90.00
_cell.angle_beta   90.00
_cell.angle_gamma   90.00
#
_symmetry.space_group_name_H-M   'P 1'
#
loop_
_entity.id
_entity.type
_entity.pdbx_description
1 polymer ?
#
loop_
_entity_poly.entity_id
_entity_poly.type
_entity_poly.pdbx_seq_one_letter_code
_entity_poly.pdbx_strand_id
1 'polypeptide(L)'
;MKDFPKKNIVILGNGISGITAARHLRKRTDRPITIISEEHPYFFSRTALMYVYMGHMPFEATQPYENDFWKKNNLNCIQASVKNINGQKKYLEFKNGETMSFDVLIIASGSKPNQLSCPGNDLHGVHGMYHKQDLDRLESLSHSIKSAVIVGGGLIGIELAEMLHSRGKKVTLIVRENSFWNRVLPDAESKMINSHIEAHGIRLLLETELKAINPSEQGGVKEVITNKGEVIPCEYVGSTIGVSPNVDFLKDSGITLGRGVLVNSFLETNLPDIYAIGDCAEQTQPQINRRPIEAVWYTGRIMGETLAKTLCGKREQYR
;
A
#
# COMPACT_ATOMS: atom_id res chain seq x y z
N MET A 1 32.63 -3.47 -26.00
CA MET A 1 31.72 -3.57 -24.86
C MET A 1 32.16 -4.76 -24.03
N LYS A 2 32.51 -4.59 -22.74
CA LYS A 2 32.87 -5.74 -21.89
C LYS A 2 31.59 -6.53 -21.65
N ASP A 3 31.57 -7.80 -22.05
CA ASP A 3 30.50 -8.75 -21.77
C ASP A 3 30.49 -9.04 -20.27
N PHE A 4 29.77 -8.22 -19.51
CA PHE A 4 29.43 -8.58 -18.15
C PHE A 4 28.38 -9.68 -18.21
N PRO A 5 28.48 -10.76 -17.39
CA PRO A 5 27.45 -11.77 -17.32
C PRO A 5 26.10 -11.10 -17.10
N LYS A 6 25.08 -11.47 -17.88
CA LYS A 6 23.74 -10.89 -17.83
C LYS A 6 23.10 -11.21 -16.48
N LYS A 7 23.40 -10.41 -15.46
CA LYS A 7 22.83 -10.56 -14.12
C LYS A 7 21.31 -10.44 -14.18
N ASN A 8 20.61 -11.45 -13.67
CA ASN A 8 19.16 -11.44 -13.54
C ASN A 8 18.71 -10.45 -12.44
N ILE A 9 17.79 -9.54 -12.78
CA ILE A 9 17.23 -8.57 -11.86
C ILE A 9 15.81 -9.01 -11.50
N VAL A 10 15.55 -9.20 -10.21
CA VAL A 10 14.22 -9.50 -9.68
C VAL A 10 13.71 -8.29 -8.90
N ILE A 11 12.47 -7.88 -9.16
CA ILE A 11 11.79 -6.76 -8.50
C ILE A 11 10.56 -7.32 -7.78
N LEU A 12 10.52 -7.17 -6.45
CA LEU A 12 9.38 -7.57 -5.63
C LEU A 12 8.44 -6.39 -5.42
N GLY A 13 7.32 -6.44 -6.08
CA GLY A 13 6.29 -5.40 -6.09
C GLY A 13 6.22 -4.65 -7.41
N ASN A 14 5.02 -4.61 -7.98
CA ASN A 14 4.71 -3.90 -9.21
C ASN A 14 4.01 -2.55 -8.96
N GLY A 15 4.13 -2.00 -7.75
CA GLY A 15 3.70 -0.64 -7.45
C GLY A 15 4.54 0.42 -8.17
N ILE A 16 4.26 1.71 -7.94
CA ILE A 16 4.92 2.82 -8.65
C ILE A 16 6.45 2.77 -8.59
N SER A 17 7.04 2.39 -7.44
CA SER A 17 8.49 2.33 -7.27
C SER A 17 9.11 1.22 -8.12
N GLY A 18 8.56 -0.01 -8.02
CA GLY A 18 9.05 -1.18 -8.74
C GLY A 18 8.91 -1.02 -10.25
N ILE A 19 7.77 -0.53 -10.73
CA ILE A 19 7.55 -0.31 -12.16
C ILE A 19 8.41 0.83 -12.72
N THR A 20 8.62 1.88 -11.94
CA THR A 20 9.53 2.95 -12.35
C THR A 20 10.96 2.42 -12.48
N ALA A 21 11.44 1.64 -11.49
CA ALA A 21 12.74 0.99 -11.56
C ALA A 21 12.85 0.08 -12.80
N ALA A 22 11.88 -0.82 -13.02
CA ALA A 22 11.85 -1.74 -14.16
C ALA A 22 11.95 -1.00 -15.51
N ARG A 23 11.12 0.01 -15.72
CA ARG A 23 11.10 0.81 -16.96
C ARG A 23 12.40 1.59 -17.19
N HIS A 24 12.94 2.21 -16.13
CA HIS A 24 14.18 2.96 -16.23
C HIS A 24 15.41 2.06 -16.39
N LEU A 25 15.39 0.86 -15.81
CA LEU A 25 16.38 -0.19 -16.08
C LEU A 25 16.30 -0.63 -17.54
N ARG A 26 15.12 -0.98 -18.04
CA ARG A 26 14.94 -1.46 -19.43
C ARG A 26 15.44 -0.46 -20.48
N LYS A 27 15.32 0.84 -20.23
CA LYS A 27 15.88 1.88 -21.11
C LYS A 27 17.42 1.93 -21.14
N ARG A 28 18.10 1.24 -20.20
CA ARG A 28 19.56 1.33 -19.99
C ARG A 28 20.29 -0.01 -20.04
N THR A 29 19.57 -1.13 -20.02
CA THR A 29 20.17 -2.47 -19.99
C THR A 29 19.25 -3.51 -20.63
N ASP A 30 19.85 -4.52 -21.26
CA ASP A 30 19.16 -5.71 -21.80
C ASP A 30 19.16 -6.90 -20.83
N ARG A 31 19.52 -6.68 -19.55
CA ARG A 31 19.48 -7.72 -18.52
C ARG A 31 18.06 -8.29 -18.39
N PRO A 32 17.90 -9.58 -18.07
CA PRO A 32 16.60 -10.15 -17.72
C PRO A 32 16.02 -9.40 -16.50
N ILE A 33 14.76 -8.94 -16.59
CA ILE A 33 14.05 -8.28 -15.51
C ILE A 33 12.75 -9.04 -15.27
N THR A 34 12.60 -9.55 -14.05
CA THR A 34 11.38 -10.21 -13.58
C THR A 34 10.73 -9.37 -12.48
N ILE A 35 9.45 -9.08 -12.63
CA ILE A 35 8.63 -8.31 -11.68
C ILE A 35 7.64 -9.29 -11.05
N ILE A 36 7.61 -9.37 -9.72
CA ILE A 36 6.76 -10.29 -8.98
C ILE A 36 5.77 -9.47 -8.16
N SER A 37 4.49 -9.80 -8.24
CA SER A 37 3.44 -9.19 -7.45
C SER A 37 2.42 -10.24 -7.00
N GLU A 38 1.98 -10.15 -5.75
CA GLU A 38 0.91 -11.01 -5.21
C GLU A 38 -0.48 -10.52 -5.65
N GLU A 39 -0.67 -9.22 -5.73
CA GLU A 39 -1.96 -8.56 -5.84
C GLU A 39 -2.57 -8.64 -7.25
N HIS A 40 -1.81 -8.27 -8.25
CA HIS A 40 -2.22 -8.23 -9.66
C HIS A 40 -0.99 -8.39 -10.55
N PRO A 41 -1.06 -9.07 -11.72
CA PRO A 41 0.11 -9.29 -12.57
C PRO A 41 0.69 -7.98 -13.13
N TYR A 42 -0.15 -7.00 -13.41
CA TYR A 42 0.26 -5.74 -14.02
C TYR A 42 0.08 -4.55 -13.08
N PHE A 43 0.86 -3.50 -13.33
CA PHE A 43 0.75 -2.25 -12.61
C PHE A 43 -0.60 -1.57 -12.84
N PHE A 44 -1.19 -1.06 -11.77
CA PHE A 44 -2.35 -0.18 -11.80
C PHE A 44 -2.17 0.97 -10.80
N SER A 45 -2.86 2.07 -11.03
CA SER A 45 -2.87 3.22 -10.12
C SER A 45 -3.75 2.92 -8.91
N ARG A 46 -3.14 2.59 -7.78
CA ARG A 46 -3.84 2.27 -6.53
C ARG A 46 -4.77 3.41 -6.08
N THR A 47 -4.34 4.65 -6.21
CA THR A 47 -5.13 5.83 -5.86
C THR A 47 -6.39 5.98 -6.71
N ALA A 48 -6.47 5.33 -7.87
CA ALA A 48 -7.64 5.37 -8.74
C ALA A 48 -8.71 4.32 -8.40
N LEU A 49 -8.44 3.39 -7.46
CA LEU A 49 -9.43 2.37 -7.04
C LEU A 49 -10.72 3.00 -6.49
N MET A 50 -10.62 4.16 -5.83
CA MET A 50 -11.81 4.90 -5.39
C MET A 50 -12.72 5.29 -6.55
N TYR A 51 -12.16 5.75 -7.66
CA TYR A 51 -12.95 6.15 -8.83
C TYR A 51 -13.62 4.96 -9.52
N VAL A 52 -13.01 3.77 -9.43
CA VAL A 52 -13.65 2.53 -9.91
C VAL A 52 -14.89 2.24 -9.08
N TYR A 53 -14.79 2.24 -7.75
CA TYR A 53 -15.95 2.04 -6.86
C TYR A 53 -17.04 3.10 -7.08
N MET A 54 -16.67 4.36 -7.27
CA MET A 54 -17.61 5.45 -7.53
C MET A 54 -18.27 5.38 -8.93
N GLY A 55 -17.81 4.44 -9.80
CA GLY A 55 -18.34 4.25 -11.14
C GLY A 55 -17.84 5.25 -12.18
N HIS A 56 -16.78 6.00 -11.87
CA HIS A 56 -16.22 6.99 -12.79
C HIS A 56 -15.36 6.36 -13.89
N MET A 57 -14.82 5.17 -13.68
CA MET A 57 -14.01 4.43 -14.64
C MET A 57 -14.04 2.92 -14.37
N PRO A 58 -13.81 2.06 -15.38
CA PRO A 58 -13.56 0.64 -15.17
C PRO A 58 -12.14 0.41 -14.61
N PHE A 59 -11.91 -0.75 -13.98
CA PHE A 59 -10.60 -1.10 -13.40
C PHE A 59 -9.46 -1.05 -14.44
N GLU A 60 -9.70 -1.49 -15.66
CA GLU A 60 -8.72 -1.49 -16.75
C GLU A 60 -8.19 -0.08 -17.04
N ALA A 61 -9.00 0.96 -16.87
CA ALA A 61 -8.57 2.36 -17.04
C ALA A 61 -7.59 2.84 -15.96
N THR A 62 -7.45 2.10 -14.86
CA THR A 62 -6.40 2.37 -13.84
C THR A 62 -5.02 1.89 -14.28
N GLN A 63 -4.93 1.09 -15.35
CA GLN A 63 -3.69 0.54 -15.90
C GLN A 63 -3.15 1.45 -17.00
N PRO A 64 -2.05 2.18 -16.78
CA PRO A 64 -1.54 3.13 -17.76
C PRO A 64 -0.78 2.48 -18.93
N TYR A 65 -0.62 1.15 -18.89
CA TYR A 65 0.06 0.37 -19.92
C TYR A 65 -0.85 -0.79 -20.35
N GLU A 66 -0.94 -1.02 -21.66
CA GLU A 66 -1.60 -2.18 -22.22
C GLU A 66 -0.92 -3.48 -21.79
N ASN A 67 -1.65 -4.59 -21.76
CA ASN A 67 -1.15 -5.88 -21.27
C ASN A 67 0.05 -6.42 -22.08
N ASP A 68 0.16 -6.09 -23.35
CA ASP A 68 1.28 -6.49 -24.21
C ASP A 68 2.52 -5.60 -24.04
N PHE A 69 2.40 -4.43 -23.42
CA PHE A 69 3.52 -3.52 -23.10
C PHE A 69 4.68 -4.24 -22.41
N TRP A 70 4.35 -5.10 -21.44
CA TRP A 70 5.35 -5.80 -20.63
C TRP A 70 6.19 -6.75 -21.48
N LYS A 71 5.54 -7.57 -22.31
CA LYS A 71 6.19 -8.48 -23.23
C LYS A 71 6.97 -7.75 -24.31
N LYS A 72 6.40 -6.70 -24.92
CA LYS A 72 7.08 -5.86 -25.93
C LYS A 72 8.35 -5.22 -25.39
N ASN A 73 8.41 -4.94 -24.10
CA ASN A 73 9.58 -4.36 -23.44
C ASN A 73 10.47 -5.40 -22.71
N ASN A 74 10.28 -6.69 -22.96
CA ASN A 74 11.05 -7.78 -22.32
C ASN A 74 11.04 -7.65 -20.77
N LEU A 75 9.89 -7.32 -20.19
CA LEU A 75 9.64 -7.31 -18.77
C LEU A 75 8.77 -8.53 -18.43
N ASN A 76 9.34 -9.46 -17.68
CA ASN A 76 8.64 -10.66 -17.24
C ASN A 76 7.83 -10.36 -15.98
N CYS A 77 6.48 -10.39 -16.06
CA CYS A 77 5.60 -10.15 -14.93
C CYS A 77 5.03 -11.49 -14.43
N ILE A 78 5.19 -11.76 -13.14
CA ILE A 78 4.74 -12.98 -12.47
C ILE A 78 3.80 -12.61 -11.33
N GLN A 79 2.58 -13.17 -11.33
CA GLN A 79 1.70 -13.07 -10.18
C GLN A 79 1.99 -14.24 -9.24
N ALA A 80 2.66 -13.95 -8.12
CA ALA A 80 3.02 -14.95 -7.12
C ALA A 80 3.28 -14.28 -5.76
N SER A 81 3.02 -15.06 -4.69
CA SER A 81 3.31 -14.65 -3.31
C SER A 81 4.67 -15.18 -2.88
N VAL A 82 5.57 -14.29 -2.51
CA VAL A 82 6.85 -14.64 -1.90
C VAL A 82 6.63 -14.91 -0.42
N LYS A 83 7.05 -16.09 0.03
CA LYS A 83 6.96 -16.53 1.42
C LYS A 83 8.19 -16.09 2.22
N ASN A 84 9.37 -16.26 1.62
CA ASN A 84 10.66 -15.99 2.27
C ASN A 84 11.74 -15.60 1.25
N ILE A 85 12.81 -14.97 1.74
CA ILE A 85 14.00 -14.61 0.96
C ILE A 85 15.22 -15.11 1.71
N ASN A 86 16.11 -15.81 1.01
CA ASN A 86 17.46 -16.06 1.49
C ASN A 86 18.40 -15.06 0.82
N GLY A 87 18.72 -13.97 1.53
CA GLY A 87 19.54 -12.89 0.97
C GLY A 87 21.00 -13.30 0.73
N GLN A 88 21.55 -14.19 1.54
CA GLN A 88 22.93 -14.68 1.39
C GLN A 88 23.08 -15.62 0.22
N LYS A 89 22.15 -16.58 0.05
CA LYS A 89 22.15 -17.54 -1.05
C LYS A 89 21.45 -17.02 -2.31
N LYS A 90 20.88 -15.81 -2.26
CA LYS A 90 20.23 -15.10 -3.37
C LYS A 90 19.12 -15.89 -4.05
N TYR A 91 18.14 -16.36 -3.29
CA TYR A 91 16.92 -16.96 -3.83
C TYR A 91 15.67 -16.52 -3.05
N LEU A 92 14.53 -16.59 -3.74
CA LEU A 92 13.20 -16.41 -3.20
C LEU A 92 12.53 -17.78 -3.04
N GLU A 93 11.71 -17.95 -2.00
CA GLU A 93 10.79 -19.06 -1.83
C GLU A 93 9.36 -18.54 -1.96
N PHE A 94 8.57 -19.12 -2.85
CA PHE A 94 7.16 -18.79 -3.03
C PHE A 94 6.27 -19.60 -2.08
N LYS A 95 5.03 -19.14 -1.86
CA LYS A 95 4.06 -19.87 -1.01
C LYS A 95 3.70 -21.25 -1.57
N ASN A 96 3.83 -21.48 -2.87
CA ASN A 96 3.62 -22.78 -3.52
C ASN A 96 4.82 -23.75 -3.39
N GLY A 97 5.90 -23.33 -2.72
CA GLY A 97 7.10 -24.13 -2.50
C GLY A 97 8.17 -24.04 -3.61
N GLU A 98 7.87 -23.38 -4.72
CA GLU A 98 8.86 -23.12 -5.77
C GLU A 98 9.91 -22.11 -5.31
N THR A 99 11.08 -22.12 -5.95
CA THR A 99 12.16 -21.17 -5.67
C THR A 99 12.63 -20.48 -6.95
N MET A 100 13.11 -19.25 -6.80
CA MET A 100 13.71 -18.47 -7.88
C MET A 100 15.01 -17.83 -7.42
N SER A 101 16.10 -18.03 -8.14
CA SER A 101 17.36 -17.33 -7.89
C SER A 101 17.37 -15.93 -8.50
N PHE A 102 18.17 -15.05 -7.92
CA PHE A 102 18.42 -13.69 -8.43
C PHE A 102 19.90 -13.32 -8.30
N ASP A 103 20.37 -12.47 -9.20
CA ASP A 103 21.68 -11.83 -9.04
C ASP A 103 21.55 -10.47 -8.34
N VAL A 104 20.48 -9.73 -8.69
CA VAL A 104 20.12 -8.45 -8.11
C VAL A 104 18.66 -8.49 -7.67
N LEU A 105 18.38 -8.09 -6.44
CA LEU A 105 17.03 -7.98 -5.89
C LEU A 105 16.67 -6.53 -5.57
N ILE A 106 15.52 -6.10 -6.03
CA ILE A 106 14.91 -4.82 -5.66
C ILE A 106 13.61 -5.09 -4.89
N ILE A 107 13.62 -4.76 -3.61
CA ILE A 107 12.45 -4.88 -2.74
C ILE A 107 11.62 -3.60 -2.87
N ALA A 108 10.42 -3.73 -3.45
CA ALA A 108 9.46 -2.65 -3.66
C ALA A 108 8.07 -3.08 -3.16
N SER A 109 8.05 -3.81 -2.02
CA SER A 109 6.85 -4.45 -1.44
C SER A 109 5.83 -3.46 -0.88
N GLY A 110 6.16 -2.18 -0.81
CA GLY A 110 5.25 -1.13 -0.40
C GLY A 110 4.83 -1.20 1.07
N SER A 111 3.58 -0.89 1.32
CA SER A 111 2.96 -0.90 2.65
C SER A 111 1.86 -1.97 2.74
N LYS A 112 1.45 -2.27 3.96
CA LYS A 112 0.27 -3.07 4.30
C LYS A 112 -0.62 -2.29 5.27
N PRO A 113 -1.96 -2.46 5.21
CA PRO A 113 -2.88 -1.86 6.17
C PRO A 113 -2.64 -2.36 7.59
N ASN A 114 -2.72 -1.44 8.56
CA ASN A 114 -2.79 -1.80 9.96
C ASN A 114 -4.16 -2.40 10.27
N GLN A 115 -4.18 -3.38 11.17
CA GLN A 115 -5.41 -4.04 11.59
C GLN A 115 -5.95 -3.43 12.88
N LEU A 116 -7.27 -3.38 12.99
CA LEU A 116 -7.95 -3.05 14.25
C LEU A 116 -7.62 -4.12 15.30
N SER A 117 -7.42 -3.70 16.54
CA SER A 117 -7.10 -4.59 17.67
C SER A 117 -8.29 -4.79 18.64
N CYS A 118 -9.51 -4.48 18.21
CA CYS A 118 -10.73 -4.64 19.02
C CYS A 118 -11.43 -5.96 18.75
N PRO A 119 -12.28 -6.46 19.68
CA PRO A 119 -13.16 -7.59 19.43
C PRO A 119 -14.04 -7.40 18.19
N GLY A 120 -14.15 -8.42 17.35
CA GLY A 120 -14.95 -8.41 16.12
C GLY A 120 -14.23 -7.82 14.89
N ASN A 121 -12.93 -7.56 14.99
CA ASN A 121 -12.14 -7.03 13.87
C ASN A 121 -12.00 -7.99 12.68
N ASP A 122 -12.33 -9.26 12.86
CA ASP A 122 -12.30 -10.35 11.88
C ASP A 122 -13.65 -10.70 11.28
N LEU A 123 -14.73 -10.01 11.67
CA LEU A 123 -16.08 -10.24 11.17
C LEU A 123 -16.19 -9.92 9.67
N HIS A 124 -17.07 -10.65 8.99
CA HIS A 124 -17.45 -10.36 7.61
C HIS A 124 -18.02 -8.93 7.51
N GLY A 125 -17.47 -8.11 6.62
CA GLY A 125 -17.80 -6.68 6.51
C GLY A 125 -16.85 -5.75 7.28
N VAL A 126 -15.75 -6.29 7.86
CA VAL A 126 -14.67 -5.49 8.46
C VAL A 126 -13.43 -5.57 7.59
N HIS A 127 -13.15 -4.53 6.82
CA HIS A 127 -11.90 -4.41 6.05
C HIS A 127 -11.66 -2.97 5.63
N GLY A 128 -10.43 -2.64 5.22
CA GLY A 128 -10.08 -1.34 4.67
C GLY A 128 -10.32 -1.24 3.17
N MET A 129 -9.74 -0.21 2.57
CA MET A 129 -9.69 -0.02 1.12
C MET A 129 -8.25 0.30 0.74
N TYR A 130 -7.45 -0.72 0.48
CA TYR A 130 -6.04 -0.59 0.13
C TYR A 130 -5.66 -1.43 -1.08
N HIS A 131 -6.04 -2.71 -1.11
CA HIS A 131 -5.77 -3.64 -2.21
C HIS A 131 -6.93 -3.69 -3.21
N LYS A 132 -6.63 -4.14 -4.43
CA LYS A 132 -7.68 -4.44 -5.42
C LYS A 132 -8.71 -5.43 -4.86
N GLN A 133 -8.25 -6.41 -4.09
CA GLN A 133 -9.13 -7.39 -3.44
C GLN A 133 -10.08 -6.75 -2.41
N ASP A 134 -9.68 -5.62 -1.81
CA ASP A 134 -10.59 -4.88 -0.92
C ASP A 134 -11.69 -4.18 -1.72
N LEU A 135 -11.36 -3.65 -2.91
CA LEU A 135 -12.35 -3.13 -3.85
C LEU A 135 -13.36 -4.22 -4.23
N ASP A 136 -12.87 -5.42 -4.64
CA ASP A 136 -13.75 -6.53 -5.05
C ASP A 136 -14.67 -6.98 -3.91
N ARG A 137 -14.15 -7.03 -2.67
CA ARG A 137 -14.96 -7.33 -1.47
C ARG A 137 -16.00 -6.25 -1.23
N LEU A 138 -15.60 -4.97 -1.28
CA LEU A 138 -16.51 -3.85 -1.05
C LEU A 138 -17.62 -3.80 -2.10
N GLU A 139 -17.29 -4.05 -3.37
CA GLU A 139 -18.27 -4.16 -4.46
C GLU A 139 -19.28 -5.29 -4.20
N SER A 140 -18.81 -6.46 -3.80
CA SER A 140 -19.68 -7.61 -3.51
C SER A 140 -20.65 -7.35 -2.36
N LEU A 141 -20.23 -6.55 -1.37
CA LEU A 141 -21.02 -6.18 -0.20
C LEU A 141 -21.90 -4.96 -0.43
N SER A 142 -21.60 -4.16 -1.44
CA SER A 142 -22.18 -2.81 -1.59
C SER A 142 -23.71 -2.79 -1.60
N HIS A 143 -24.37 -3.81 -2.15
CA HIS A 143 -25.84 -3.88 -2.17
C HIS A 143 -26.47 -4.10 -0.79
N SER A 144 -25.78 -4.82 0.10
CA SER A 144 -26.26 -5.12 1.46
C SER A 144 -25.94 -4.01 2.47
N ILE A 145 -24.96 -3.15 2.19
CA ILE A 145 -24.57 -2.04 3.07
C ILE A 145 -25.58 -0.90 2.92
N LYS A 146 -26.21 -0.50 4.02
CA LYS A 146 -27.03 0.72 4.15
C LYS A 146 -26.30 1.79 4.95
N SER A 147 -25.59 1.36 5.99
CA SER A 147 -24.79 2.22 6.86
C SER A 147 -23.41 1.64 7.08
N ALA A 148 -22.43 2.53 7.23
CA ALA A 148 -21.04 2.19 7.41
C ALA A 148 -20.39 3.05 8.50
N VAL A 149 -19.47 2.45 9.24
CA VAL A 149 -18.59 3.15 10.17
C VAL A 149 -17.16 3.09 9.66
N ILE A 150 -16.53 4.22 9.47
CA ILE A 150 -15.12 4.31 9.05
C ILE A 150 -14.30 4.72 10.27
N VAL A 151 -13.22 3.98 10.52
CA VAL A 151 -12.33 4.20 11.66
C VAL A 151 -10.98 4.71 11.19
N GLY A 152 -10.69 5.98 11.47
CA GLY A 152 -9.43 6.65 11.14
C GLY A 152 -9.59 7.97 10.42
N GLY A 153 -8.98 9.03 10.96
CA GLY A 153 -9.06 10.41 10.46
C GLY A 153 -7.92 10.75 9.47
N GLY A 154 -7.56 9.84 8.58
CA GLY A 154 -6.55 10.05 7.53
C GLY A 154 -7.15 10.10 6.13
N LEU A 155 -6.27 10.25 5.10
CA LEU A 155 -6.70 10.33 3.69
C LEU A 155 -7.52 9.11 3.26
N ILE A 156 -7.06 7.89 3.56
CA ILE A 156 -7.79 6.67 3.18
C ILE A 156 -9.18 6.64 3.83
N GLY A 157 -9.31 7.17 5.07
CA GLY A 157 -10.59 7.23 5.78
C GLY A 157 -11.59 8.13 5.10
N ILE A 158 -11.20 9.33 4.72
CA ILE A 158 -12.10 10.25 4.03
C ILE A 158 -12.43 9.79 2.61
N GLU A 159 -11.46 9.24 1.87
CA GLU A 159 -11.69 8.66 0.56
C GLU A 159 -12.71 7.52 0.61
N LEU A 160 -12.58 6.60 1.58
CA LEU A 160 -13.53 5.51 1.77
C LEU A 160 -14.92 6.02 2.20
N ALA A 161 -14.97 7.06 3.04
CA ALA A 161 -16.22 7.70 3.44
C ALA A 161 -16.93 8.32 2.23
N GLU A 162 -16.20 9.02 1.37
CA GLU A 162 -16.71 9.61 0.12
C GLU A 162 -17.20 8.53 -0.85
N MET A 163 -16.44 7.46 -1.03
CA MET A 163 -16.81 6.31 -1.87
C MET A 163 -18.18 5.74 -1.46
N LEU A 164 -18.37 5.46 -0.18
CA LEU A 164 -19.62 4.91 0.33
C LEU A 164 -20.76 5.93 0.26
N HIS A 165 -20.49 7.18 0.60
CA HIS A 165 -21.46 8.26 0.53
C HIS A 165 -21.95 8.50 -0.90
N SER A 166 -21.08 8.47 -1.90
CA SER A 166 -21.43 8.64 -3.31
C SER A 166 -22.43 7.60 -3.81
N ARG A 167 -22.47 6.42 -3.17
CA ARG A 167 -23.44 5.36 -3.44
C ARG A 167 -24.65 5.39 -2.48
N GLY A 168 -24.88 6.52 -1.80
CA GLY A 168 -26.04 6.74 -0.92
C GLY A 168 -26.01 5.98 0.41
N LYS A 169 -24.81 5.54 0.87
CA LYS A 169 -24.68 4.91 2.18
C LYS A 169 -24.62 5.96 3.27
N LYS A 170 -25.24 5.66 4.43
CA LYS A 170 -25.07 6.50 5.62
C LYS A 170 -23.69 6.24 6.23
N VAL A 171 -22.85 7.28 6.35
CA VAL A 171 -21.49 7.13 6.82
C VAL A 171 -21.27 7.84 8.14
N THR A 172 -20.66 7.15 9.11
CA THR A 172 -20.10 7.71 10.33
C THR A 172 -18.58 7.56 10.30
N LEU A 173 -17.85 8.67 10.44
CA LEU A 173 -16.39 8.69 10.51
C LEU A 173 -15.96 8.87 11.98
N ILE A 174 -15.23 7.89 12.51
CA ILE A 174 -14.70 7.91 13.88
C ILE A 174 -13.24 8.35 13.84
N VAL A 175 -12.91 9.43 14.53
CA VAL A 175 -11.59 10.04 14.63
C VAL A 175 -11.22 10.19 16.10
N ARG A 176 -10.10 9.58 16.50
CA ARG A 176 -9.65 9.66 17.91
C ARG A 176 -9.07 11.01 18.30
N GLU A 177 -8.60 11.78 17.33
CA GLU A 177 -8.09 13.13 17.52
C GLU A 177 -9.25 14.14 17.67
N ASN A 178 -8.93 15.34 18.15
CA ASN A 178 -9.91 16.42 18.35
C ASN A 178 -10.31 17.14 17.05
N SER A 179 -9.68 16.82 15.94
CA SER A 179 -10.01 17.32 14.60
C SER A 179 -9.47 16.37 13.53
N PHE A 180 -10.11 16.37 12.37
CA PHE A 180 -9.68 15.57 11.22
C PHE A 180 -8.28 16.01 10.76
N TRP A 181 -7.37 15.04 10.63
CA TRP A 181 -6.02 15.20 10.09
C TRP A 181 -5.15 16.30 10.73
N ASN A 182 -5.40 16.62 11.98
CA ASN A 182 -4.78 17.70 12.75
C ASN A 182 -3.26 17.55 12.98
N ARG A 183 -2.69 16.37 12.70
CA ARG A 183 -1.24 16.14 12.74
C ARG A 183 -0.51 16.63 11.48
N VAL A 184 -1.25 16.98 10.44
CA VAL A 184 -0.73 17.39 9.12
C VAL A 184 -1.22 18.78 8.76
N LEU A 185 -2.52 19.04 8.93
CA LEU A 185 -3.12 20.33 8.66
C LEU A 185 -3.01 21.26 9.87
N PRO A 186 -2.78 22.56 9.64
CA PRO A 186 -2.98 23.59 10.67
C PRO A 186 -4.42 23.55 11.24
N ASP A 187 -4.60 24.05 12.46
CA ASP A 187 -5.86 23.92 13.19
C ASP A 187 -7.09 24.55 12.49
N ALA A 188 -6.88 25.70 11.84
CA ALA A 188 -7.95 26.37 11.10
C ALA A 188 -8.44 25.56 9.90
N GLU A 189 -7.51 25.02 9.10
CA GLU A 189 -7.81 24.18 7.93
C GLU A 189 -8.44 22.85 8.36
N SER A 190 -7.93 22.26 9.44
CA SER A 190 -8.48 21.02 10.00
C SER A 190 -9.95 21.20 10.44
N LYS A 191 -10.29 22.31 11.10
CA LYS A 191 -11.67 22.66 11.49
C LYS A 191 -12.55 22.95 10.28
N MET A 192 -12.02 23.62 9.26
CA MET A 192 -12.75 23.85 8.01
C MET A 192 -13.13 22.54 7.34
N ILE A 193 -12.20 21.56 7.31
CA ILE A 193 -12.50 20.22 6.79
C ILE A 193 -13.55 19.49 7.62
N ASN A 194 -13.51 19.60 8.96
CA ASN A 194 -14.57 19.01 9.80
C ASN A 194 -15.96 19.53 9.39
N SER A 195 -16.11 20.85 9.28
CA SER A 195 -17.38 21.46 8.86
C SER A 195 -17.79 21.02 7.45
N HIS A 196 -16.84 20.83 6.54
CA HIS A 196 -17.11 20.35 5.19
C HIS A 196 -17.59 18.89 5.18
N ILE A 197 -16.98 18.01 5.98
CA ILE A 197 -17.42 16.61 6.14
C ILE A 197 -18.87 16.55 6.62
N GLU A 198 -19.21 17.32 7.67
CA GLU A 198 -20.56 17.37 8.22
C GLU A 198 -21.59 17.98 7.26
N ALA A 199 -21.23 19.06 6.55
CA ALA A 199 -22.08 19.69 5.55
C ALA A 199 -22.43 18.75 4.38
N HIS A 200 -21.60 17.73 4.09
CA HIS A 200 -21.88 16.68 3.11
C HIS A 200 -22.65 15.48 3.69
N GLY A 201 -23.17 15.59 4.91
CA GLY A 201 -24.02 14.54 5.52
C GLY A 201 -23.27 13.33 6.07
N ILE A 202 -21.93 13.40 6.19
CA ILE A 202 -21.13 12.41 6.88
C ILE A 202 -21.07 12.76 8.35
N ARG A 203 -21.50 11.84 9.22
CA ARG A 203 -21.44 12.02 10.66
C ARG A 203 -19.99 11.91 11.14
N LEU A 204 -19.45 12.99 11.73
CA LEU A 204 -18.08 13.03 12.24
C LEU A 204 -18.08 12.90 13.77
N LEU A 205 -17.40 11.87 14.29
CA LEU A 205 -17.20 11.65 15.73
C LEU A 205 -15.74 11.86 16.09
N LEU A 206 -15.43 13.04 16.61
CA LEU A 206 -14.11 13.42 17.10
C LEU A 206 -13.90 12.91 18.54
N GLU A 207 -12.61 12.78 18.94
CA GLU A 207 -12.19 12.29 20.26
C GLU A 207 -12.89 10.96 20.61
N THR A 208 -13.07 10.11 19.59
CA THR A 208 -13.84 8.88 19.70
C THR A 208 -13.02 7.73 19.14
N GLU A 209 -12.99 6.62 19.87
CA GLU A 209 -12.30 5.39 19.48
C GLU A 209 -13.30 4.23 19.38
N LEU A 210 -13.01 3.30 18.47
CA LEU A 210 -13.75 2.05 18.36
C LEU A 210 -13.33 1.12 19.50
N LYS A 211 -14.32 0.61 20.26
CA LYS A 211 -14.11 -0.33 21.37
C LYS A 211 -14.37 -1.78 20.97
N ALA A 212 -15.45 -2.02 20.24
CA ALA A 212 -15.83 -3.37 19.80
C ALA A 212 -16.75 -3.31 18.57
N ILE A 213 -16.81 -4.43 17.85
CA ILE A 213 -17.73 -4.66 16.74
C ILE A 213 -18.56 -5.88 17.10
N ASN A 214 -19.89 -5.74 17.13
CA ASN A 214 -20.79 -6.82 17.45
C ASN A 214 -21.27 -7.53 16.17
N PRO A 215 -21.34 -8.87 16.19
CA PRO A 215 -21.82 -9.64 15.06
C PRO A 215 -23.35 -9.60 14.95
N SER A 216 -23.84 -9.78 13.72
CA SER A 216 -25.21 -10.15 13.43
C SER A 216 -25.40 -11.66 13.64
N GLU A 217 -26.62 -12.14 13.65
CA GLU A 217 -26.96 -13.59 13.71
C GLU A 217 -26.36 -14.38 12.54
N GLN A 218 -26.08 -13.70 11.41
CA GLN A 218 -25.51 -14.27 10.19
C GLN A 218 -23.97 -14.18 10.14
N GLY A 219 -23.31 -13.69 11.21
CA GLY A 219 -21.86 -13.63 11.34
C GLY A 219 -21.20 -12.39 10.68
N GLY A 220 -22.00 -11.47 10.09
CA GLY A 220 -21.52 -10.17 9.60
C GLY A 220 -21.55 -9.10 10.70
N VAL A 221 -21.18 -7.88 10.33
CA VAL A 221 -21.27 -6.72 11.22
C VAL A 221 -22.73 -6.36 11.46
N LYS A 222 -23.09 -6.07 12.74
CA LYS A 222 -24.39 -5.54 13.14
C LYS A 222 -24.29 -4.11 13.64
N GLU A 223 -23.30 -3.83 14.46
CA GLU A 223 -23.12 -2.53 15.11
C GLU A 223 -21.70 -2.41 15.67
N VAL A 224 -21.29 -1.18 15.94
CA VAL A 224 -20.06 -0.88 16.67
C VAL A 224 -20.35 -0.24 18.01
N ILE A 225 -19.45 -0.40 18.96
CA ILE A 225 -19.47 0.25 20.27
C ILE A 225 -18.26 1.18 20.37
N THR A 226 -18.48 2.43 20.71
CA THR A 226 -17.43 3.42 20.93
C THR A 226 -16.89 3.38 22.37
N ASN A 227 -15.72 3.99 22.61
CA ASN A 227 -15.17 4.18 23.94
C ASN A 227 -16.06 5.05 24.85
N LYS A 228 -16.99 5.82 24.28
CA LYS A 228 -17.97 6.64 25.00
C LYS A 228 -19.27 5.88 25.29
N GLY A 229 -19.34 4.59 24.93
CA GLY A 229 -20.53 3.75 25.15
C GLY A 229 -21.62 3.91 24.10
N GLU A 230 -21.40 4.70 23.06
CA GLU A 230 -22.37 4.83 21.97
C GLU A 230 -22.39 3.58 21.12
N VAL A 231 -23.60 3.08 20.81
CA VAL A 231 -23.85 1.95 19.91
C VAL A 231 -24.32 2.49 18.55
N ILE A 232 -23.60 2.16 17.47
CA ILE A 232 -23.88 2.66 16.13
C ILE A 232 -24.19 1.46 15.22
N PRO A 233 -25.43 1.26 14.77
CA PRO A 233 -25.79 0.21 13.83
C PRO A 233 -25.11 0.43 12.47
N CYS A 234 -24.50 -0.62 11.93
CA CYS A 234 -23.89 -0.59 10.60
C CYS A 234 -23.71 -2.02 10.06
N GLU A 235 -23.61 -2.17 8.75
CA GLU A 235 -23.32 -3.43 8.08
C GLU A 235 -21.86 -3.52 7.60
N TYR A 236 -21.11 -2.42 7.69
CA TYR A 236 -19.72 -2.36 7.25
C TYR A 236 -18.86 -1.50 8.19
N VAL A 237 -17.66 -1.97 8.48
CA VAL A 237 -16.64 -1.22 9.22
C VAL A 237 -15.38 -1.07 8.36
N GLY A 238 -15.10 0.17 7.98
CA GLY A 238 -13.90 0.54 7.22
C GLY A 238 -12.71 0.75 8.15
N SER A 239 -11.72 -0.15 8.11
CA SER A 239 -10.47 -0.02 8.86
C SER A 239 -9.46 0.83 8.09
N THR A 240 -9.24 2.08 8.54
CA THR A 240 -8.33 3.04 7.88
C THR A 240 -7.36 3.68 8.87
N ILE A 241 -6.86 2.89 9.82
CA ILE A 241 -5.97 3.30 10.92
C ILE A 241 -4.49 3.40 10.52
N GLY A 242 -4.24 3.64 9.26
CA GLY A 242 -2.91 3.82 8.69
C GLY A 242 -2.32 2.56 8.08
N VAL A 243 -1.08 2.69 7.62
CA VAL A 243 -0.32 1.63 6.96
C VAL A 243 1.06 1.49 7.60
N SER A 244 1.67 0.32 7.43
CA SER A 244 3.04 0.03 7.84
C SER A 244 3.82 -0.59 6.68
N PRO A 245 5.15 -0.43 6.62
CA PRO A 245 5.97 -1.12 5.62
C PRO A 245 5.70 -2.62 5.57
N ASN A 246 5.55 -3.16 4.36
CA ASN A 246 5.30 -4.58 4.16
C ASN A 246 6.62 -5.37 4.12
N VAL A 247 7.14 -5.72 5.30
CA VAL A 247 8.48 -6.31 5.47
C VAL A 247 8.50 -7.59 6.32
N ASP A 248 7.34 -8.09 6.80
CA ASP A 248 7.31 -9.23 7.71
C ASP A 248 7.91 -10.51 7.11
N PHE A 249 7.76 -10.73 5.80
CA PHE A 249 8.31 -11.87 5.08
C PHE A 249 9.85 -11.82 4.95
N LEU A 250 10.49 -10.73 5.39
CA LEU A 250 11.94 -10.53 5.35
C LEU A 250 12.64 -10.87 6.68
N LYS A 251 11.91 -11.23 7.74
CA LYS A 251 12.48 -11.40 9.10
C LYS A 251 13.67 -12.37 9.15
N ASP A 252 13.63 -13.44 8.36
CA ASP A 252 14.67 -14.48 8.34
C ASP A 252 15.60 -14.40 7.12
N SER A 253 15.56 -13.28 6.39
CA SER A 253 16.31 -13.10 5.13
C SER A 253 17.78 -12.74 5.29
N GLY A 254 18.21 -12.32 6.49
CA GLY A 254 19.51 -11.70 6.74
C GLY A 254 19.57 -10.21 6.36
N ILE A 255 18.47 -9.64 5.87
CA ILE A 255 18.33 -8.21 5.59
C ILE A 255 18.04 -7.47 6.89
N THR A 256 18.74 -6.37 7.13
CA THR A 256 18.52 -5.58 8.36
C THR A 256 17.25 -4.77 8.24
N LEU A 257 16.37 -4.96 9.23
CA LEU A 257 15.07 -4.29 9.32
C LEU A 257 15.05 -3.32 10.50
N GLY A 258 14.46 -2.16 10.30
CA GLY A 258 13.92 -1.29 11.33
C GLY A 258 12.40 -1.39 11.32
N ARG A 259 11.69 -0.31 11.11
CA ARG A 259 10.28 -0.32 10.73
C ARG A 259 10.08 -0.75 9.28
N GLY A 260 11.04 -0.39 8.40
CA GLY A 260 11.16 -0.79 7.02
C GLY A 260 12.46 -1.57 6.78
N VAL A 261 12.82 -1.74 5.51
CA VAL A 261 14.14 -2.24 5.10
C VAL A 261 15.15 -1.12 5.24
N LEU A 262 16.17 -1.28 6.10
CA LEU A 262 17.20 -0.25 6.29
C LEU A 262 18.06 -0.12 5.05
N VAL A 263 18.15 1.09 4.50
CA VAL A 263 18.95 1.41 3.31
C VAL A 263 19.80 2.66 3.54
N ASN A 264 20.94 2.72 2.83
CA ASN A 264 21.75 3.91 2.76
C ASN A 264 21.22 4.91 1.69
N SER A 265 21.92 6.03 1.48
CA SER A 265 21.53 7.04 0.49
C SER A 265 21.57 6.55 -0.97
N PHE A 266 22.15 5.38 -1.25
CA PHE A 266 22.13 4.73 -2.57
C PHE A 266 21.06 3.65 -2.68
N LEU A 267 20.17 3.54 -1.67
CA LEU A 267 19.09 2.54 -1.57
C LEU A 267 19.61 1.10 -1.42
N GLU A 268 20.86 0.93 -1.00
CA GLU A 268 21.53 -0.34 -0.75
C GLU A 268 21.20 -0.83 0.67
N THR A 269 20.90 -2.13 0.80
CA THR A 269 20.75 -2.79 2.09
C THR A 269 22.12 -3.21 2.68
N ASN A 270 22.11 -3.90 3.81
CA ASN A 270 23.31 -4.51 4.38
C ASN A 270 23.88 -5.68 3.57
N LEU A 271 23.08 -6.27 2.65
CA LEU A 271 23.51 -7.37 1.79
C LEU A 271 23.82 -6.88 0.38
N PRO A 272 24.91 -7.37 -0.25
CA PRO A 272 25.31 -6.93 -1.59
C PRO A 272 24.29 -7.34 -2.65
N ASP A 273 24.08 -6.45 -3.64
CA ASP A 273 23.13 -6.61 -4.75
C ASP A 273 21.64 -6.69 -4.30
N ILE A 274 21.32 -6.29 -3.07
CA ILE A 274 19.95 -6.20 -2.57
C ILE A 274 19.64 -4.75 -2.19
N TYR A 275 18.53 -4.23 -2.73
CA TYR A 275 18.10 -2.85 -2.64
C TYR A 275 16.66 -2.78 -2.16
N ALA A 276 16.25 -1.65 -1.54
CA ALA A 276 14.84 -1.40 -1.24
C ALA A 276 14.44 0.01 -1.64
N ILE A 277 13.20 0.14 -2.14
CA ILE A 277 12.63 1.39 -2.66
C ILE A 277 11.13 1.51 -2.33
N GLY A 278 10.64 2.75 -2.29
CA GLY A 278 9.25 3.06 -1.98
C GLY A 278 8.94 2.91 -0.49
N ASP A 279 7.67 2.68 -0.16
CA ASP A 279 7.16 2.73 1.21
C ASP A 279 7.79 1.70 2.16
N CYS A 280 8.37 0.62 1.64
CA CYS A 280 9.06 -0.39 2.45
C CYS A 280 10.50 -0.02 2.81
N ALA A 281 11.08 1.00 2.16
CA ALA A 281 12.45 1.44 2.42
C ALA A 281 12.51 2.44 3.59
N GLU A 282 13.47 2.23 4.48
CA GLU A 282 13.77 3.11 5.62
C GLU A 282 15.20 3.64 5.50
N GLN A 283 15.33 4.96 5.31
CA GLN A 283 16.61 5.63 5.21
C GLN A 283 17.34 5.61 6.56
N THR A 284 18.56 5.08 6.61
CA THR A 284 19.40 5.12 7.83
C THR A 284 19.88 6.53 8.15
N GLN A 285 20.01 7.39 7.14
CA GLN A 285 20.43 8.78 7.25
C GLN A 285 19.52 9.66 6.38
N PRO A 286 18.29 9.93 6.82
CA PRO A 286 17.38 10.80 6.06
C PRO A 286 17.94 12.23 6.03
N GLN A 287 17.63 12.96 4.96
CA GLN A 287 17.97 14.38 4.89
C GLN A 287 17.25 15.18 5.97
N ILE A 288 17.79 16.36 6.28
CA ILE A 288 17.20 17.29 7.26
C ILE A 288 15.73 17.56 6.87
N ASN A 289 14.83 17.45 7.83
CA ASN A 289 13.38 17.63 7.70
C ASN A 289 12.66 16.55 6.87
N ARG A 290 13.32 15.44 6.49
CA ARG A 290 12.66 14.30 5.85
C ARG A 290 12.44 13.15 6.82
N ARG A 291 11.37 12.39 6.60
CA ARG A 291 11.10 11.18 7.41
C ARG A 291 11.96 10.03 6.92
N PRO A 292 12.39 9.11 7.80
CA PRO A 292 13.13 7.91 7.39
C PRO A 292 12.35 7.04 6.38
N ILE A 293 11.03 7.00 6.52
CA ILE A 293 10.10 6.31 5.61
C ILE A 293 9.22 7.36 4.96
N GLU A 294 9.19 7.36 3.63
CA GLU A 294 8.44 8.33 2.83
C GLU A 294 7.41 7.61 1.97
N ALA A 295 6.26 7.30 2.57
CA ALA A 295 5.14 6.62 1.90
C ALA A 295 4.34 7.60 1.04
N VAL A 296 4.95 8.10 -0.05
CA VAL A 296 4.37 9.04 -1.00
C VAL A 296 4.66 8.58 -2.43
N TRP A 297 3.67 8.71 -3.31
CA TRP A 297 3.76 8.28 -4.70
C TRP A 297 4.99 8.84 -5.44
N TYR A 298 5.26 10.14 -5.28
CA TYR A 298 6.38 10.81 -5.94
C TYR A 298 7.75 10.34 -5.44
N THR A 299 7.90 10.12 -4.14
CA THR A 299 9.15 9.63 -3.54
C THR A 299 9.46 8.21 -4.01
N GLY A 300 8.47 7.34 -4.07
CA GLY A 300 8.62 6.00 -4.62
C GLY A 300 9.07 6.00 -6.08
N ARG A 301 8.51 6.90 -6.89
CA ARG A 301 8.94 7.09 -8.28
C ARG A 301 10.39 7.57 -8.37
N ILE A 302 10.78 8.58 -7.59
CA ILE A 302 12.14 9.13 -7.58
C ILE A 302 13.15 8.05 -7.13
N MET A 303 12.83 7.27 -6.09
CA MET A 303 13.67 6.16 -5.65
C MET A 303 13.89 5.13 -6.78
N GLY A 304 12.83 4.73 -7.49
CA GLY A 304 12.92 3.80 -8.62
C GLY A 304 13.81 4.31 -9.75
N GLU A 305 13.68 5.60 -10.09
CA GLU A 305 14.50 6.23 -11.12
C GLU A 305 15.98 6.35 -10.71
N THR A 306 16.24 6.77 -9.47
CA THR A 306 17.59 6.91 -8.90
C THR A 306 18.31 5.56 -8.85
N LEU A 307 17.62 4.52 -8.35
CA LEU A 307 18.20 3.17 -8.29
C LEU A 307 18.51 2.61 -9.66
N ALA A 308 17.65 2.82 -10.66
CA ALA A 308 17.91 2.35 -12.02
C ALA A 308 19.16 3.01 -12.63
N LYS A 309 19.44 4.28 -12.35
CA LYS A 309 20.68 4.94 -12.77
C LYS A 309 21.89 4.32 -12.08
N THR A 310 21.81 4.10 -10.76
CA THR A 310 22.89 3.48 -9.96
C THR A 310 23.24 2.09 -10.47
N LEU A 311 22.26 1.23 -10.73
CA LEU A 311 22.47 -0.14 -11.25
C LEU A 311 23.00 -0.19 -12.68
N CYS A 312 22.90 0.91 -13.43
CA CYS A 312 23.41 1.05 -14.78
C CYS A 312 24.72 1.87 -14.86
N GLY A 313 25.45 2.01 -13.74
CA GLY A 313 26.79 2.59 -13.69
C GLY A 313 26.85 4.09 -13.40
N LYS A 314 25.71 4.78 -13.27
CA LYS A 314 25.66 6.16 -12.79
C LYS A 314 25.25 6.20 -11.33
N ARG A 315 26.22 5.99 -10.43
CA ARG A 315 25.95 5.98 -8.98
C ARG A 315 25.42 7.35 -8.54
N GLU A 316 24.16 7.37 -8.12
CA GLU A 316 23.41 8.59 -7.75
C GLU A 316 22.76 8.39 -6.38
N GLN A 317 22.90 9.36 -5.49
CA GLN A 317 22.27 9.34 -4.19
C GLN A 317 20.79 9.75 -4.32
N TYR A 318 19.93 9.07 -3.61
CA TYR A 318 18.56 9.51 -3.38
C TYR A 318 18.57 10.75 -2.46
N ARG A 319 17.99 11.83 -2.95
CA ARG A 319 17.94 13.13 -2.28
C ARG A 319 16.52 13.70 -2.30
#